data_760401bb942469ea8a62cdeae5464568
#
_entry.id   760401bb942469ea8a62cdeae5464568
#
_cell.length_a   1.000
_cell.length_b   1.000
_cell.length_c   1.000
_cell.angle_alpha   90.00
_cell.angle_beta   90.00
_cell.angle_gamma   90.00
#
_symmetry.space_group_name_H-M   'P 1'
#
loop_
_entity.id
_entity.type
_entity.pdbx_description
1 polymer ?
#
loop_
_entity_poly.entity_id
_entity_poly.type
_entity_poly.pdbx_seq_one_letter_code
_entity_poly.pdbx_strand_id
1 'polypeptide(L)'
;MKSAIRMDGVTLAVESVKRSMNYYCKKLGFKLEVNAAPHFAMIRVGGPRGGTIGLLASAEARKDGAKKMTARHKRAIHIELSTDDLDGLYKRLRAKGVRFYAPPHDEPWERSMSACDPDGYTVEFAEGYRGHNARTG
;
A
#
# COMPACT_ATOMS: atom_id res chain seq x y z
N MET A 1 3.17 20.61 28.74
CA MET A 1 3.30 20.42 27.29
C MET A 1 2.36 19.33 26.82
N LYS A 2 1.63 19.58 25.76
CA LYS A 2 0.71 18.59 25.21
C LYS A 2 1.43 17.68 24.23
N SER A 3 1.10 16.39 24.29
CA SER A 3 1.58 15.40 23.33
C SER A 3 0.73 15.47 22.07
N ALA A 4 1.36 15.50 20.91
CA ALA A 4 0.66 15.44 19.65
C ALA A 4 0.60 13.99 19.17
N ILE A 5 -0.50 13.63 18.53
CA ILE A 5 -0.68 12.32 17.91
C ILE A 5 -0.51 12.51 16.41
N ARG A 6 0.28 11.64 15.80
CA ARG A 6 0.51 11.66 14.35
C ARG A 6 0.28 10.27 13.78
N MET A 7 -0.16 10.23 12.54
CA MET A 7 -0.29 8.97 11.82
C MET A 7 1.03 8.67 11.12
N ASP A 8 1.66 7.55 11.47
CA ASP A 8 2.90 7.12 10.79
C ASP A 8 2.61 6.23 9.60
N GLY A 9 1.71 5.28 9.78
CA GLY A 9 1.40 4.33 8.72
C GLY A 9 0.59 3.16 9.25
N VAL A 10 0.60 2.08 8.48
CA VAL A 10 -0.10 0.84 8.84
C VAL A 10 0.87 -0.33 8.77
N THR A 11 0.57 -1.38 9.51
CA THR A 11 1.32 -2.64 9.43
C THR A 11 0.37 -3.72 8.92
N LEU A 12 0.82 -4.45 7.91
CA LEU A 12 0.06 -5.52 7.27
C LEU A 12 0.66 -6.86 7.69
N ALA A 13 -0.22 -7.80 8.06
CA ALA A 13 0.20 -9.18 8.26
C ALA A 13 0.35 -9.83 6.88
N VAL A 14 1.53 -10.36 6.59
CA VAL A 14 1.84 -10.92 5.27
C VAL A 14 2.38 -12.35 5.40
N GLU A 15 2.11 -13.17 4.39
CA GLU A 15 2.58 -14.56 4.41
C GLU A 15 4.08 -14.66 4.15
N SER A 16 4.62 -13.79 3.31
CA SER A 16 6.05 -13.75 3.03
C SER A 16 6.54 -12.30 3.00
N VAL A 17 7.31 -11.91 4.00
CA VAL A 17 7.89 -10.57 4.07
C VAL A 17 8.77 -10.30 2.84
N LYS A 18 9.57 -11.29 2.41
CA LYS A 18 10.44 -11.13 1.22
C LYS A 18 9.63 -10.89 -0.04
N ARG A 19 8.56 -11.64 -0.23
CA ARG A 19 7.68 -11.48 -1.41
C ARG A 19 7.03 -10.10 -1.41
N SER A 20 6.55 -9.66 -0.26
CA SER A 20 5.94 -8.34 -0.14
C SER A 20 6.96 -7.22 -0.34
N MET A 21 8.18 -7.37 0.19
CA MET A 21 9.26 -6.41 -0.07
C MET A 21 9.54 -6.27 -1.56
N ASN A 22 9.59 -7.40 -2.27
CA ASN A 22 9.79 -7.38 -3.71
C ASN A 22 8.69 -6.59 -4.42
N TYR A 23 7.45 -6.82 -4.02
CA TYR A 23 6.31 -6.12 -4.61
C TYR A 23 6.39 -4.60 -4.36
N TYR A 24 6.48 -4.20 -3.10
CA TYR A 24 6.42 -2.78 -2.75
C TYR A 24 7.69 -2.02 -3.14
N CYS A 25 8.85 -2.62 -3.03
CA CYS A 25 10.10 -1.93 -3.32
C CYS A 25 10.52 -2.03 -4.78
N LYS A 26 10.46 -3.23 -5.37
CA LYS A 26 10.92 -3.40 -6.76
C LYS A 26 9.85 -3.08 -7.78
N LYS A 27 8.61 -3.49 -7.54
CA LYS A 27 7.53 -3.22 -8.51
C LYS A 27 6.93 -1.85 -8.34
N LEU A 28 6.61 -1.44 -7.11
CA LEU A 28 6.02 -0.13 -6.86
C LEU A 28 7.06 0.98 -6.67
N GLY A 29 8.30 0.62 -6.38
CA GLY A 29 9.39 1.60 -6.28
C GLY A 29 9.49 2.31 -4.94
N PHE A 30 8.90 1.77 -3.89
CA PHE A 30 8.97 2.37 -2.56
C PHE A 30 10.30 2.09 -1.88
N LYS A 31 10.64 2.88 -0.89
CA LYS A 31 11.93 2.80 -0.22
C LYS A 31 11.88 1.86 0.99
N LEU A 32 12.82 0.90 1.02
CA LEU A 32 12.97 0.02 2.16
C LEU A 32 13.73 0.76 3.26
N GLU A 33 13.13 0.89 4.45
CA GLU A 33 13.76 1.53 5.60
C GLU A 33 14.26 0.54 6.63
N VAL A 34 13.50 -0.53 6.88
CA VAL A 34 13.89 -1.56 7.84
C VAL A 34 13.77 -2.91 7.17
N ASN A 35 14.83 -3.69 7.23
CA ASN A 35 14.83 -5.06 6.74
C ASN A 35 15.17 -6.02 7.87
N ALA A 36 14.17 -6.60 8.46
CA ALA A 36 14.31 -7.66 9.45
C ALA A 36 13.62 -8.93 8.96
N ALA A 37 13.75 -9.22 7.66
CA ALA A 37 13.19 -10.42 7.07
C ALA A 37 13.84 -11.66 7.71
N PRO A 38 13.10 -12.75 7.86
CA PRO A 38 11.74 -13.00 7.38
C PRO A 38 10.62 -12.51 8.32
N HIS A 39 10.97 -11.82 9.42
CA HIS A 39 10.00 -11.47 10.46
C HIS A 39 9.27 -10.15 10.19
N PHE A 40 9.99 -9.14 9.71
CA PHE A 40 9.45 -7.81 9.56
C PHE A 40 10.23 -6.99 8.54
N ALA A 41 9.55 -6.05 7.90
CA ALA A 41 10.18 -5.01 7.11
C ALA A 41 9.33 -3.76 7.19
N MET A 42 9.91 -2.60 6.95
CA MET A 42 9.17 -1.35 6.89
C MET A 42 9.59 -0.57 5.65
N ILE A 43 8.61 -0.05 4.95
CA ILE A 43 8.81 0.71 3.72
C ILE A 43 8.21 2.10 3.86
N ARG A 44 8.83 3.07 3.20
CA ARG A 44 8.41 4.46 3.19
C ARG A 44 7.91 4.83 1.80
N VAL A 45 6.78 5.53 1.77
CA VAL A 45 6.15 5.95 0.52
C VAL A 45 6.13 7.48 0.47
N GLY A 46 6.57 8.04 -0.64
CA GLY A 46 6.43 9.49 -0.84
C GLY A 46 7.52 10.35 -0.19
N GLY A 47 8.71 9.79 -0.03
CA GLY A 47 9.84 10.53 0.52
C GLY A 47 9.92 10.51 2.05
N PRO A 48 10.89 11.24 2.66
CA PRO A 48 11.17 11.12 4.09
C PRO A 48 10.00 11.46 5.01
N ARG A 49 9.05 12.26 4.53
CA ARG A 49 7.87 12.65 5.30
C ARG A 49 6.63 11.86 4.93
N GLY A 50 6.77 10.88 4.04
CA GLY A 50 5.66 10.04 3.63
C GLY A 50 5.26 9.03 4.69
N GLY A 51 4.18 8.33 4.44
CA GLY A 51 3.70 7.28 5.33
C GLY A 51 4.52 6.01 5.23
N THR A 52 4.37 5.14 6.21
CA THR A 52 5.03 3.84 6.24
C THR A 52 4.06 2.70 6.08
N ILE A 53 4.55 1.62 5.50
CA ILE A 53 3.85 0.34 5.47
C ILE A 53 4.78 -0.67 6.13
N GLY A 54 4.35 -1.20 7.26
CA GLY A 54 5.04 -2.29 7.92
C GLY A 54 4.56 -3.62 7.35
N LEU A 55 5.49 -4.54 7.18
CA LEU A 55 5.22 -5.90 6.68
C LEU A 55 5.60 -6.87 7.79
N LEU A 56 4.60 -7.38 8.50
CA LEU A 56 4.82 -8.28 9.62
C LEU A 56 4.44 -9.70 9.21
N ALA A 57 5.37 -10.64 9.39
CA ALA A 57 5.06 -12.04 9.07
C ALA A 57 3.83 -12.49 9.85
N SER A 58 2.90 -13.19 9.17
CA SER A 58 1.66 -13.67 9.79
C SER A 58 1.92 -14.49 11.05
N ALA A 59 3.01 -15.25 11.06
CA ALA A 59 3.40 -16.02 12.26
C ALA A 59 3.71 -15.12 13.44
N GLU A 60 4.33 -13.95 13.20
CA GLU A 60 4.61 -12.97 14.25
C GLU A 60 3.32 -12.33 14.75
N ALA A 61 2.42 -11.95 13.83
CA ALA A 61 1.13 -11.37 14.21
C ALA A 61 0.33 -12.32 15.08
N ARG A 62 0.38 -13.63 14.80
CA ARG A 62 -0.37 -14.62 15.59
C ARG A 62 0.17 -14.78 17.01
N LYS A 63 1.43 -14.44 17.27
CA LYS A 63 1.97 -14.46 18.63
C LYS A 63 1.24 -13.51 19.56
N ASP A 64 0.70 -12.43 19.03
CA ASP A 64 -0.07 -11.45 19.80
C ASP A 64 -1.56 -11.80 19.83
N GLY A 65 -1.92 -13.01 19.44
CA GLY A 65 -3.30 -13.47 19.49
C GLY A 65 -4.13 -13.13 18.26
N ALA A 66 -3.54 -12.52 17.24
CA ALA A 66 -4.26 -12.22 16.02
C ALA A 66 -4.63 -13.49 15.27
N LYS A 67 -5.85 -13.56 14.77
CA LYS A 67 -6.32 -14.69 13.98
C LYS A 67 -5.84 -14.55 12.55
N LYS A 68 -5.71 -15.69 11.87
CA LYS A 68 -5.34 -15.70 10.46
C LYS A 68 -6.40 -14.98 9.63
N MET A 69 -5.96 -14.05 8.78
CA MET A 69 -6.83 -13.35 7.86
C MET A 69 -6.97 -14.12 6.56
N THR A 70 -8.19 -14.16 6.03
CA THR A 70 -8.43 -14.72 4.70
C THR A 70 -8.10 -13.70 3.63
N ALA A 71 -7.97 -14.14 2.38
CA ALA A 71 -7.78 -13.24 1.25
C ALA A 71 -8.92 -12.24 1.12
N ARG A 72 -10.15 -12.68 1.44
CA ARG A 72 -11.32 -11.80 1.43
C ARG A 72 -11.17 -10.66 2.43
N HIS A 73 -10.70 -10.95 3.64
CA HIS A 73 -10.47 -9.93 4.66
C HIS A 73 -9.38 -8.96 4.20
N LYS A 74 -8.30 -9.47 3.65
CA LYS A 74 -7.19 -8.63 3.19
C LYS A 74 -7.62 -7.71 2.06
N ARG A 75 -8.44 -8.20 1.14
CA ARG A 75 -8.94 -7.37 0.04
C ARG A 75 -9.76 -6.18 0.53
N ALA A 76 -10.44 -6.32 1.67
CA ALA A 76 -11.23 -5.24 2.24
C ALA A 76 -10.36 -4.13 2.86
N ILE A 77 -9.08 -4.39 3.06
CA ILE A 77 -8.14 -3.39 3.58
C ILE A 77 -7.49 -2.68 2.41
N HIS A 78 -7.70 -1.37 2.33
CA HIS A 78 -7.19 -0.54 1.25
C HIS A 78 -6.01 0.29 1.73
N ILE A 79 -4.92 0.23 0.98
CA ILE A 79 -3.80 1.15 1.13
C ILE A 79 -4.02 2.22 0.08
N GLU A 80 -4.27 3.44 0.49
CA GLU A 80 -4.63 4.51 -0.42
C GLU A 80 -3.44 5.41 -0.72
N LEU A 81 -3.11 5.52 -2.00
CA LEU A 81 -1.99 6.26 -2.52
C LEU A 81 -2.47 7.22 -3.59
N SER A 82 -1.68 8.22 -3.90
CA SER A 82 -2.01 9.16 -4.97
C SER A 82 -0.87 9.24 -5.97
N THR A 83 -1.21 9.64 -7.18
CA THR A 83 -0.25 9.82 -8.26
C THR A 83 -0.73 10.95 -9.17
N ASP A 84 0.19 11.57 -9.89
CA ASP A 84 -0.15 12.62 -10.84
C ASP A 84 -0.47 12.08 -12.22
N ASP A 85 -0.13 10.83 -12.49
CA ASP A 85 -0.33 10.21 -13.81
C ASP A 85 -0.80 8.77 -13.64
N LEU A 86 -2.10 8.60 -13.45
CA LEU A 86 -2.68 7.29 -13.18
C LEU A 86 -2.52 6.33 -14.36
N ASP A 87 -2.84 6.78 -15.56
CA ASP A 87 -2.78 5.92 -16.75
C ASP A 87 -1.35 5.50 -17.09
N GLY A 88 -0.40 6.41 -16.95
CA GLY A 88 1.00 6.09 -17.16
C GLY A 88 1.51 5.11 -16.11
N LEU A 89 1.13 5.33 -14.85
CA LEU A 89 1.49 4.41 -13.77
C LEU A 89 0.90 3.02 -14.01
N TYR A 90 -0.36 2.96 -14.43
CA TYR A 90 -1.00 1.69 -14.74
C TYR A 90 -0.21 0.89 -15.79
N LYS A 91 0.20 1.55 -16.85
CA LYS A 91 0.98 0.90 -17.91
C LYS A 91 2.31 0.37 -17.38
N ARG A 92 3.02 1.19 -16.60
CA ARG A 92 4.31 0.79 -16.02
C ARG A 92 4.18 -0.39 -15.08
N LEU A 93 3.17 -0.37 -14.20
CA LEU A 93 2.97 -1.43 -13.23
C LEU A 93 2.51 -2.73 -13.91
N ARG A 94 1.65 -2.63 -14.92
CA ARG A 94 1.26 -3.79 -15.72
C ARG A 94 2.47 -4.45 -16.36
N ALA A 95 3.38 -3.64 -16.90
CA ALA A 95 4.60 -4.16 -17.52
C ALA A 95 5.51 -4.89 -16.52
N LYS A 96 5.42 -4.54 -15.25
CA LYS A 96 6.15 -5.23 -14.17
C LYS A 96 5.41 -6.44 -13.58
N GLY A 97 4.25 -6.77 -14.13
CA GLY A 97 3.49 -7.93 -13.69
C GLY A 97 2.57 -7.67 -12.51
N VAL A 98 2.31 -6.41 -12.19
CA VAL A 98 1.35 -6.07 -11.12
C VAL A 98 -0.05 -6.41 -11.61
N ARG A 99 -0.82 -7.10 -10.77
CA ARG A 99 -2.21 -7.45 -11.06
C ARG A 99 -3.14 -6.40 -10.47
N PHE A 100 -4.27 -6.17 -11.15
CA PHE A 100 -5.25 -5.18 -10.75
C PHE A 100 -6.61 -5.81 -10.53
N TYR A 101 -7.28 -5.38 -9.46
CA TYR A 101 -8.70 -5.67 -9.27
C TYR A 101 -9.55 -4.82 -10.19
N ALA A 102 -9.14 -3.56 -10.41
CA ALA A 102 -9.85 -2.64 -11.28
C ALA A 102 -8.86 -1.74 -12.02
N PRO A 103 -9.02 -1.58 -13.36
CA PRO A 103 -8.19 -0.66 -14.12
C PRO A 103 -8.59 0.80 -13.84
N PRO A 104 -7.85 1.78 -14.40
CA PRO A 104 -8.22 3.18 -14.24
C PRO A 104 -9.67 3.43 -14.67
N HIS A 105 -10.40 4.12 -13.80
CA HIS A 105 -11.80 4.45 -14.05
C HIS A 105 -12.17 5.70 -13.28
N ASP A 106 -13.24 6.36 -13.72
CA ASP A 106 -13.73 7.57 -13.07
C ASP A 106 -14.79 7.24 -12.04
N GLU A 107 -14.61 7.82 -10.85
CA GLU A 107 -15.60 7.87 -9.80
C GLU A 107 -16.12 9.32 -9.71
N PRO A 108 -17.28 9.57 -9.09
CA PRO A 108 -17.76 10.95 -8.95
C PRO A 108 -16.77 11.90 -8.26
N TRP A 109 -15.93 11.36 -7.40
CA TRP A 109 -15.00 12.17 -6.59
C TRP A 109 -13.55 12.07 -7.02
N GLU A 110 -13.18 11.10 -7.86
CA GLU A 110 -11.79 10.91 -8.27
C GLU A 110 -11.68 9.93 -9.43
N ARG A 111 -10.51 9.91 -10.05
CA ARG A 111 -10.13 8.84 -10.97
C ARG A 111 -9.19 7.90 -10.23
N SER A 112 -9.46 6.60 -10.24
CA SER A 112 -8.68 5.65 -9.45
C SER A 112 -8.52 4.30 -10.14
N MET A 113 -7.64 3.48 -9.57
CA MET A 113 -7.45 2.09 -9.95
C MET A 113 -7.04 1.31 -8.71
N SER A 114 -7.26 0.00 -8.71
CA SER A 114 -6.96 -0.85 -7.56
C SER A 114 -6.07 -2.00 -7.97
N ALA A 115 -4.88 -2.05 -7.38
CA ALA A 115 -3.96 -3.16 -7.55
C ALA A 115 -4.15 -4.19 -6.46
N CYS A 116 -3.72 -5.41 -6.74
CA CYS A 116 -3.76 -6.53 -5.81
C CYS A 116 -2.33 -6.83 -5.37
N ASP A 117 -2.05 -6.73 -4.06
CA ASP A 117 -0.72 -7.09 -3.57
C ASP A 117 -0.58 -8.62 -3.45
N PRO A 118 0.61 -9.15 -3.15
CA PRO A 118 0.81 -10.62 -3.10
C PRO A 118 -0.09 -11.37 -2.12
N ASP A 119 -0.56 -10.69 -1.07
CA ASP A 119 -1.45 -11.30 -0.08
C ASP A 119 -2.93 -11.07 -0.37
N GLY A 120 -3.24 -10.21 -1.32
CA GLY A 120 -4.61 -9.84 -1.65
C GLY A 120 -5.06 -8.49 -1.11
N TYR A 121 -4.21 -7.77 -0.39
CA TYR A 121 -4.54 -6.41 0.04
C TYR A 121 -4.79 -5.52 -1.18
N THR A 122 -5.74 -4.62 -1.05
CA THR A 122 -6.06 -3.66 -2.12
C THR A 122 -5.13 -2.46 -2.01
N VAL A 123 -4.38 -2.20 -3.08
CA VAL A 123 -3.54 -1.01 -3.19
C VAL A 123 -4.21 -0.08 -4.18
N GLU A 124 -4.79 0.98 -3.67
CA GLU A 124 -5.57 1.93 -4.47
C GLU A 124 -4.76 3.16 -4.80
N PHE A 125 -4.78 3.54 -6.08
CA PHE A 125 -4.12 4.77 -6.55
C PHE A 125 -5.19 5.72 -7.06
N ALA A 126 -5.14 6.97 -6.61
CA ALA A 126 -6.04 8.03 -7.08
C ALA A 126 -5.24 9.11 -7.77
N GLU A 127 -5.70 9.54 -8.95
CA GLU A 127 -5.00 10.55 -9.72
C GLU A 127 -5.39 11.93 -9.26
N GLY A 128 -4.36 12.69 -8.83
CA GLY A 128 -4.48 14.10 -8.55
C GLY A 128 -5.64 14.49 -7.65
N TYR A 129 -6.41 13.54 -7.25
CA TYR A 129 -7.60 13.69 -6.42
C TYR A 129 -8.31 15.03 -6.69
N ARG A 130 -9.21 15.04 -7.65
CA ARG A 130 -9.91 16.26 -8.06
C ARG A 130 -10.55 17.03 -6.91
N GLY A 131 -11.16 16.30 -5.98
CA GLY A 131 -11.70 16.89 -4.78
C GLY A 131 -10.64 17.53 -3.92
N HIS A 132 -9.45 16.95 -3.86
CA HIS A 132 -8.32 17.52 -3.14
C HIS A 132 -7.89 18.82 -3.79
N ASN A 133 -7.77 18.84 -5.11
CA ASN A 133 -7.40 20.05 -5.83
C ASN A 133 -8.44 21.14 -5.62
N ALA A 134 -9.70 20.78 -5.62
CA ALA A 134 -10.76 21.73 -5.35
C ALA A 134 -10.70 22.27 -3.92
N ARG A 135 -10.27 21.42 -2.97
CA ARG A 135 -10.18 21.84 -1.56
C ARG A 135 -9.00 22.78 -1.32
N THR A 136 -7.92 22.58 -2.06
CA THR A 136 -6.72 23.39 -1.89
C THR A 136 -6.75 24.65 -2.74
N GLY A 137 -7.61 24.64 -3.72
CA GLY A 137 -7.76 25.77 -4.62
C GLY A 137 -8.50 26.93 -4.01
#